data_e5989f6d1515fea07ea17a9d0e8ce497
#
_entry.id   e5989f6d1515fea07ea17a9d0e8ce497
#
_cell.length_a   1.000
_cell.length_b   1.000
_cell.length_c   1.000
_cell.angle_alpha   90.00
_cell.angle_beta   90.00
_cell.angle_gamma   90.00
#
_symmetry.space_group_name_H-M   'P 1'
#
loop_
_entity.id
_entity.type
_entity.pdbx_description
1 polymer ?
#
loop_
_entity_poly.entity_id
_entity_poly.type
_entity_poly.pdbx_seq_one_letter_code
_entity_poly.pdbx_strand_id
1 'polypeptide(L)'
;MVQALFFDVFGTVVDWRTSIVRELAAFGARQGAGADWETMADHWRGLYQPAMERIRSGSRGYVKLDTLHRENLDATLDAYGISDVTEGVRDDLSRAWHRLDPWPDSVPGLARLRTRYLLAPVSNGNISLMVHLARHGNLPWDTVLGSEIAHDY
;
A
#
# COMPACT_ATOMS: atom_id res chain seq x y z
N MET A 1 -6.79 24.40 -20.67
CA MET A 1 -6.72 23.04 -21.25
C MET A 1 -6.06 22.13 -20.21
N VAL A 2 -6.66 20.98 -19.83
CA VAL A 2 -6.06 20.03 -18.90
C VAL A 2 -4.85 19.39 -19.56
N GLN A 3 -3.72 19.30 -18.82
CA GLN A 3 -2.45 18.76 -19.32
C GLN A 3 -1.98 17.55 -18.51
N ALA A 4 -2.39 17.44 -17.25
CA ALA A 4 -2.01 16.33 -16.36
C ALA A 4 -3.24 15.83 -15.59
N LEU A 5 -3.22 14.53 -15.24
CA LEU A 5 -4.19 13.87 -14.38
C LEU A 5 -3.46 13.27 -13.19
N PHE A 6 -4.02 13.49 -12.02
CA PHE A 6 -3.51 12.97 -10.76
C PHE A 6 -4.47 11.91 -10.22
N PHE A 7 -3.91 10.82 -9.69
CA PHE A 7 -4.68 9.67 -9.24
C PHE A 7 -4.35 9.32 -7.79
N ASP A 8 -5.38 9.15 -6.97
CA ASP A 8 -5.25 8.29 -5.80
C ASP A 8 -4.98 6.86 -6.25
N VAL A 9 -4.35 6.05 -5.40
CA VAL A 9 -3.86 4.73 -5.79
C VAL A 9 -4.59 3.60 -5.05
N PHE A 10 -4.59 3.64 -3.71
CA PHE A 10 -5.09 2.53 -2.89
C PHE A 10 -6.62 2.44 -2.91
N GLY A 11 -7.16 1.46 -3.63
CA GLY A 11 -8.60 1.26 -3.84
C GLY A 11 -9.13 1.96 -5.08
N THR A 12 -8.40 2.94 -5.64
CA THR A 12 -8.76 3.64 -6.89
C THR A 12 -8.13 2.96 -8.10
N VAL A 13 -6.83 2.74 -8.09
CA VAL A 13 -6.07 2.11 -9.19
C VAL A 13 -5.77 0.65 -8.91
N VAL A 14 -5.56 0.29 -7.65
CA VAL A 14 -5.21 -1.08 -7.23
C VAL A 14 -6.23 -1.64 -6.23
N ASP A 15 -6.51 -2.93 -6.34
CA ASP A 15 -7.32 -3.70 -5.39
C ASP A 15 -6.44 -4.12 -4.20
N TRP A 16 -6.36 -3.22 -3.22
CA TRP A 16 -5.56 -3.47 -2.03
C TRP A 16 -6.10 -4.64 -1.20
N ARG A 17 -7.45 -4.76 -1.07
CA ARG A 17 -8.06 -5.73 -0.15
C ARG A 17 -7.79 -7.16 -0.60
N THR A 18 -8.16 -7.50 -1.83
CA THR A 18 -7.94 -8.84 -2.38
C THR A 18 -6.44 -9.19 -2.41
N SER A 19 -5.59 -8.22 -2.77
CA SER A 19 -4.14 -8.42 -2.81
C SER A 19 -3.56 -8.71 -1.42
N ILE A 20 -3.93 -7.95 -0.38
CA ILE A 20 -3.46 -8.18 1.00
C ILE A 20 -3.99 -9.49 1.55
N VAL A 21 -5.26 -9.84 1.32
CA VAL A 21 -5.83 -11.14 1.72
C VAL A 21 -5.01 -12.29 1.11
N ARG A 22 -4.69 -12.22 -0.18
CA ARG A 22 -3.84 -13.21 -0.86
C ARG A 22 -2.46 -13.34 -0.20
N GLU A 23 -1.78 -12.23 0.09
CA GLU A 23 -0.45 -12.22 0.71
C GLU A 23 -0.49 -12.78 2.14
N LEU A 24 -1.51 -12.43 2.93
CA LEU A 24 -1.74 -12.98 4.27
C LEU A 24 -2.04 -14.48 4.24
N ALA A 25 -2.86 -14.95 3.33
CA ALA A 25 -3.16 -16.37 3.18
C ALA A 25 -1.90 -17.17 2.77
N ALA A 26 -1.10 -16.63 1.85
CA ALA A 26 0.17 -17.23 1.47
C ALA A 26 1.18 -17.25 2.63
N PHE A 27 1.23 -16.19 3.45
CA PHE A 27 2.01 -16.14 4.68
C PHE A 27 1.53 -17.24 5.66
N GLY A 28 0.23 -17.33 5.94
CA GLY A 28 -0.32 -18.34 6.84
C GLY A 28 0.00 -19.76 6.41
N ALA A 29 -0.11 -20.06 5.11
CA ALA A 29 0.25 -21.37 4.58
C ALA A 29 1.74 -21.72 4.81
N ARG A 30 2.65 -20.74 4.71
CA ARG A 30 4.09 -20.95 4.97
C ARG A 30 4.41 -21.11 6.45
N GLN A 31 3.67 -20.44 7.35
CA GLN A 31 3.91 -20.47 8.79
C GLN A 31 3.10 -21.56 9.52
N GLY A 32 2.21 -22.27 8.82
CA GLY A 32 1.28 -23.20 9.47
C GLY A 32 0.26 -22.50 10.37
N ALA A 33 0.00 -21.22 10.13
CA ALA A 33 -0.96 -20.42 10.87
C ALA A 33 -2.30 -20.35 10.15
N GLY A 34 -3.40 -20.35 10.90
CA GLY A 34 -4.76 -20.16 10.40
C GLY A 34 -5.39 -18.95 11.05
N ALA A 35 -6.02 -18.10 10.23
CA ALA A 35 -6.79 -16.96 10.69
C ALA A 35 -7.89 -16.61 9.66
N ASP A 36 -8.81 -15.73 10.03
CA ASP A 36 -9.67 -15.05 9.07
C ASP A 36 -8.85 -13.94 8.39
N TRP A 37 -8.29 -14.29 7.23
CA TRP A 37 -7.37 -13.41 6.50
C TRP A 37 -8.06 -12.14 5.96
N GLU A 38 -9.36 -12.20 5.68
CA GLU A 38 -10.15 -11.03 5.27
C GLU A 38 -10.29 -10.05 6.43
N THR A 39 -10.72 -10.52 7.58
CA THR A 39 -10.84 -9.69 8.78
C THR A 39 -9.46 -9.15 9.22
N MET A 40 -8.39 -9.95 9.08
CA MET A 40 -7.03 -9.52 9.40
C MET A 40 -6.53 -8.43 8.42
N ALA A 41 -6.83 -8.53 7.13
CA ALA A 41 -6.50 -7.50 6.15
C ALA A 41 -7.23 -6.19 6.45
N ASP A 42 -8.52 -6.27 6.78
CA ASP A 42 -9.33 -5.12 7.16
C ASP A 42 -8.83 -4.48 8.47
N HIS A 43 -8.41 -5.29 9.45
CA HIS A 43 -7.79 -4.80 10.69
C HIS A 43 -6.49 -4.04 10.39
N TRP A 44 -5.56 -4.64 9.63
CA TRP A 44 -4.30 -3.99 9.23
C TRP A 44 -4.56 -2.65 8.54
N ARG A 45 -5.49 -2.64 7.59
CA ARG A 45 -5.91 -1.40 6.90
C ARG A 45 -6.55 -0.39 7.85
N GLY A 46 -7.30 -0.84 8.82
CA GLY A 46 -7.97 0.00 9.83
C GLY A 46 -6.99 0.83 10.67
N LEU A 47 -5.78 0.34 10.90
CA LEU A 47 -4.72 1.07 11.62
C LEU A 47 -4.08 2.22 10.81
N TYR A 48 -4.32 2.27 9.51
CA TYR A 48 -3.72 3.22 8.57
C TYR A 48 -4.07 4.68 8.90
N GLN A 49 -5.37 5.02 9.02
CA GLN A 49 -5.79 6.38 9.29
C GLN A 49 -5.33 6.90 10.67
N PRO A 50 -5.48 6.14 11.77
CA PRO A 50 -4.95 6.55 13.06
C PRO A 50 -3.42 6.78 13.05
N ALA A 51 -2.66 5.97 12.30
CA ALA A 51 -1.21 6.14 12.20
C ALA A 51 -0.83 7.45 11.50
N MET A 52 -1.50 7.79 10.40
CA MET A 52 -1.27 9.07 9.69
C MET A 52 -1.77 10.27 10.50
N GLU A 53 -2.88 10.12 11.23
CA GLU A 53 -3.41 11.21 12.04
C GLU A 53 -2.44 11.68 13.12
N ARG A 54 -1.64 10.78 13.70
CA ARG A 54 -0.57 11.17 14.64
C ARG A 54 0.47 12.10 14.00
N ILE A 55 0.70 11.98 12.69
CA ILE A 55 1.62 12.84 11.94
C ILE A 55 0.92 14.16 11.62
N ARG A 56 -0.27 14.14 11.06
CA ARG A 56 -1.07 15.34 10.73
C ARG A 56 -1.35 16.22 11.92
N SER A 57 -1.60 15.63 13.09
CA SER A 57 -1.81 16.37 14.34
C SER A 57 -0.52 16.92 14.97
N GLY A 58 0.65 16.58 14.40
CA GLY A 58 1.95 16.98 14.95
C GLY A 58 2.40 16.20 16.19
N SER A 59 1.65 15.17 16.60
CA SER A 59 2.03 14.31 17.74
C SER A 59 3.18 13.35 17.40
N ARG A 60 3.49 13.21 16.12
CA ARG A 60 4.62 12.44 15.57
C ARG A 60 5.20 13.18 14.38
N GLY A 61 6.54 13.18 14.24
CA GLY A 61 7.20 13.65 13.03
C GLY A 61 6.91 12.75 11.83
N TYR A 62 7.07 13.30 10.62
CA TYR A 62 6.86 12.54 9.38
C TYR A 62 7.74 11.29 9.32
N VAL A 63 7.14 10.17 8.95
CA VAL A 63 7.81 8.92 8.55
C VAL A 63 7.14 8.38 7.28
N LYS A 64 7.86 7.61 6.50
CA LYS A 64 7.33 6.99 5.27
C LYS A 64 6.19 6.01 5.58
N LEU A 65 5.28 5.85 4.65
CA LEU A 65 4.17 4.92 4.79
C LEU A 65 4.65 3.47 5.02
N ASP A 66 5.75 3.06 4.42
CA ASP A 66 6.35 1.73 4.67
C ASP A 66 6.63 1.50 6.17
N THR A 67 7.10 2.53 6.88
CA THR A 67 7.30 2.45 8.33
C THR A 67 5.97 2.23 9.06
N LEU A 68 4.93 2.99 8.68
CA LEU A 68 3.59 2.84 9.28
C LEU A 68 2.99 1.46 8.95
N HIS A 69 3.15 0.99 7.72
CA HIS A 69 2.69 -0.35 7.32
C HIS A 69 3.36 -1.44 8.15
N ARG A 70 4.67 -1.34 8.42
CA ARG A 70 5.38 -2.30 9.25
C ARG A 70 4.91 -2.25 10.70
N GLU A 71 4.81 -1.08 11.31
CA GLU A 71 4.31 -0.91 12.68
C GLU A 71 2.87 -1.44 12.83
N ASN A 72 2.01 -1.14 11.86
CA ASN A 72 0.64 -1.62 11.82
C ASN A 72 0.57 -3.15 11.62
N LEU A 73 1.49 -3.73 10.83
CA LEU A 73 1.60 -5.18 10.71
C LEU A 73 1.96 -5.82 12.04
N ASP A 74 2.97 -5.30 12.74
CA ASP A 74 3.39 -5.83 14.03
C ASP A 74 2.22 -5.81 15.03
N ALA A 75 1.49 -4.70 15.13
CA ALA A 75 0.30 -4.58 15.95
C ALA A 75 -0.82 -5.56 15.53
N THR A 76 -0.96 -5.81 14.22
CA THR A 76 -1.94 -6.77 13.69
C THR A 76 -1.55 -8.20 14.04
N LEU A 77 -0.30 -8.59 13.85
CA LEU A 77 0.19 -9.92 14.23
C LEU A 77 -0.01 -10.20 15.72
N ASP A 78 0.30 -9.22 16.56
CA ASP A 78 0.09 -9.30 18.02
C ASP A 78 -1.40 -9.48 18.36
N ALA A 79 -2.28 -8.71 17.75
CA ALA A 79 -3.73 -8.79 17.97
C ALA A 79 -4.31 -10.16 17.58
N TYR A 80 -3.71 -10.83 16.61
CA TYR A 80 -4.11 -12.17 16.16
C TYR A 80 -3.31 -13.31 16.82
N GLY A 81 -2.44 -13.00 17.79
CA GLY A 81 -1.66 -13.99 18.54
C GLY A 81 -0.60 -14.69 17.68
N ILE A 82 -0.15 -14.08 16.60
CA ILE A 82 0.86 -14.62 15.68
C ILE A 82 2.24 -14.07 16.08
N SER A 83 2.89 -14.68 17.05
CA SER A 83 4.13 -14.17 17.65
C SER A 83 5.41 -14.76 17.06
N ASP A 84 5.39 -16.01 16.60
CA ASP A 84 6.58 -16.72 16.11
C ASP A 84 6.85 -16.41 14.64
N VAL A 85 7.18 -15.13 14.35
CA VAL A 85 7.47 -14.63 13.01
C VAL A 85 8.81 -13.91 13.03
N THR A 86 9.76 -14.39 12.24
CA THR A 86 11.10 -13.78 12.15
C THR A 86 11.03 -12.38 11.53
N GLU A 87 12.03 -11.54 11.82
CA GLU A 87 12.13 -10.18 11.29
C GLU A 87 12.09 -10.15 9.75
N GLY A 88 12.83 -11.04 9.10
CA GLY A 88 12.83 -11.12 7.63
C GLY A 88 11.47 -11.48 7.03
N VAL A 89 10.68 -12.30 7.71
CA VAL A 89 9.31 -12.61 7.27
C VAL A 89 8.38 -11.43 7.48
N ARG A 90 8.51 -10.71 8.60
CA ARG A 90 7.75 -9.48 8.86
C ARG A 90 8.07 -8.40 7.81
N ASP A 91 9.35 -8.25 7.44
CA ASP A 91 9.78 -7.31 6.38
C ASP A 91 9.20 -7.68 5.01
N ASP A 92 9.24 -8.97 4.64
CA ASP A 92 8.63 -9.41 3.38
C ASP A 92 7.11 -9.21 3.37
N LEU A 93 6.43 -9.57 4.46
CA LEU A 93 4.99 -9.41 4.57
C LEU A 93 4.57 -7.94 4.57
N SER A 94 5.31 -7.05 5.24
CA SER A 94 5.03 -5.60 5.19
C SER A 94 5.10 -5.04 3.77
N ARG A 95 5.95 -5.62 2.91
CA ARG A 95 6.05 -5.28 1.48
C ARG A 95 4.92 -5.84 0.63
N ALA A 96 3.94 -6.54 1.19
CA ALA A 96 2.71 -6.90 0.47
C ALA A 96 2.05 -5.67 -0.18
N TRP A 97 2.12 -4.51 0.47
CA TRP A 97 1.64 -3.23 -0.06
C TRP A 97 2.34 -2.79 -1.35
N HIS A 98 3.51 -3.33 -1.67
CA HIS A 98 4.24 -3.08 -2.92
C HIS A 98 3.83 -4.02 -4.06
N ARG A 99 2.97 -5.02 -3.78
CA ARG A 99 2.57 -6.10 -4.72
C ARG A 99 1.06 -6.15 -4.92
N LEU A 100 0.38 -4.99 -4.77
CA LEU A 100 -1.06 -4.90 -5.00
C LEU A 100 -1.37 -4.99 -6.49
N ASP A 101 -2.37 -5.78 -6.85
CA ASP A 101 -2.79 -5.91 -8.24
C ASP A 101 -3.67 -4.72 -8.66
N PRO A 102 -3.48 -4.19 -9.87
CA PRO A 102 -4.37 -3.17 -10.40
C PRO A 102 -5.76 -3.75 -10.68
N TRP A 103 -6.78 -2.88 -10.62
CA TRP A 103 -8.08 -3.25 -11.15
C TRP A 103 -7.98 -3.61 -12.63
N PRO A 104 -8.86 -4.50 -13.16
CA PRO A 104 -8.75 -4.97 -14.55
C PRO A 104 -8.78 -3.88 -15.61
N ASP A 105 -9.43 -2.75 -15.31
CA ASP A 105 -9.56 -1.59 -16.21
C ASP A 105 -8.46 -0.53 -16.00
N SER A 106 -7.67 -0.61 -14.93
CA SER A 106 -6.67 0.42 -14.59
C SER A 106 -5.59 0.54 -15.66
N VAL A 107 -4.92 -0.56 -16.00
CA VAL A 107 -3.82 -0.52 -16.97
C VAL A 107 -4.27 -0.05 -18.36
N PRO A 108 -5.33 -0.64 -18.98
CA PRO A 108 -5.80 -0.18 -20.29
C PRO A 108 -6.38 1.25 -20.22
N GLY A 109 -7.02 1.63 -19.12
CA GLY A 109 -7.54 2.98 -18.91
C GLY A 109 -6.44 4.02 -18.85
N LEU A 110 -5.42 3.79 -18.01
CA LEU A 110 -4.26 4.68 -17.88
C LEU A 110 -3.46 4.76 -19.18
N ALA A 111 -3.23 3.64 -19.87
CA ALA A 111 -2.54 3.63 -21.17
C ALA A 111 -3.25 4.51 -22.20
N ARG A 112 -4.59 4.46 -22.25
CA ARG A 112 -5.39 5.32 -23.12
C ARG A 112 -5.31 6.81 -22.73
N LEU A 113 -5.36 7.14 -21.43
CA LEU A 113 -5.25 8.51 -20.95
C LEU A 113 -3.86 9.10 -21.21
N ARG A 114 -2.81 8.30 -21.08
CA ARG A 114 -1.42 8.72 -21.31
C ARG A 114 -1.15 9.19 -22.74
N THR A 115 -1.99 8.83 -23.71
CA THR A 115 -1.87 9.34 -25.08
C THR A 115 -2.16 10.86 -25.21
N ARG A 116 -2.77 11.46 -24.17
CA ARG A 116 -3.21 12.86 -24.20
C ARG A 116 -2.79 13.67 -22.98
N TYR A 117 -2.47 13.00 -21.85
CA TYR A 117 -2.21 13.65 -20.58
C TYR A 117 -0.94 13.08 -19.95
N LEU A 118 -0.26 13.90 -19.17
CA LEU A 118 0.73 13.41 -18.22
C LEU A 118 0.00 12.74 -17.04
N LEU A 119 0.47 11.60 -16.61
CA LEU A 119 -0.15 10.82 -15.52
C LEU A 119 0.78 10.72 -14.32
N ALA A 120 0.27 11.00 -13.14
CA ALA A 120 1.00 10.82 -11.90
C ALA A 120 0.09 10.30 -10.79
N PRO A 121 0.55 9.37 -9.94
CA PRO A 121 -0.06 9.13 -8.65
C PRO A 121 0.18 10.34 -7.74
N VAL A 122 -0.83 10.72 -6.97
CA VAL A 122 -0.71 11.57 -5.77
C VAL A 122 -1.22 10.73 -4.61
N SER A 123 -0.29 10.18 -3.85
CA SER A 123 -0.61 9.14 -2.88
C SER A 123 0.11 9.37 -1.55
N ASN A 124 -0.45 8.82 -0.48
CA ASN A 124 0.23 8.70 0.81
C ASN A 124 1.40 7.70 0.75
N GLY A 125 1.47 6.87 -0.29
CA GLY A 125 2.58 5.95 -0.51
C GLY A 125 3.90 6.68 -0.76
N ASN A 126 4.98 6.18 -0.16
CA ASN A 126 6.32 6.68 -0.43
C ASN A 126 6.77 6.33 -1.86
N ILE A 127 7.78 7.04 -2.35
CA ILE A 127 8.24 6.94 -3.75
C ILE A 127 8.58 5.49 -4.13
N SER A 128 9.35 4.77 -3.29
CA SER A 128 9.73 3.38 -3.59
C SER A 128 8.53 2.45 -3.67
N LEU A 129 7.51 2.63 -2.83
CA LEU A 129 6.27 1.87 -2.87
C LEU A 129 5.54 2.12 -4.21
N MET A 130 5.36 3.37 -4.61
CA MET A 130 4.71 3.73 -5.88
C MET A 130 5.48 3.18 -7.09
N VAL A 131 6.80 3.22 -7.07
CA VAL A 131 7.65 2.66 -8.14
C VAL A 131 7.50 1.13 -8.22
N HIS A 132 7.48 0.43 -7.07
CA HIS A 132 7.29 -1.01 -7.04
C HIS A 132 5.89 -1.41 -7.53
N LEU A 133 4.83 -0.70 -7.11
CA LEU A 133 3.48 -0.93 -7.61
C LEU A 133 3.40 -0.70 -9.13
N ALA A 134 4.03 0.37 -9.62
CA ALA A 134 4.05 0.65 -11.05
C ALA A 134 4.73 -0.48 -11.86
N ARG A 135 5.82 -1.04 -11.33
CA ARG A 135 6.52 -2.17 -11.97
C ARG A 135 5.72 -3.47 -11.87
N HIS A 136 5.10 -3.74 -10.71
CA HIS A 136 4.30 -4.93 -10.48
C HIS A 136 3.05 -4.94 -11.38
N GLY A 137 2.31 -3.83 -11.41
CA GLY A 137 1.04 -3.71 -12.14
C GLY A 137 1.15 -3.12 -13.54
N ASN A 138 2.35 -2.86 -14.08
CA ASN A 138 2.56 -2.17 -15.36
C ASN A 138 1.82 -0.83 -15.45
N LEU A 139 1.81 -0.06 -14.36
CA LEU A 139 1.13 1.24 -14.30
C LEU A 139 1.99 2.30 -15.01
N PRO A 140 1.48 2.97 -16.05
CA PRO A 140 2.28 3.79 -16.96
C PRO A 140 2.40 5.25 -16.46
N TRP A 141 2.88 5.46 -15.24
CA TRP A 141 3.11 6.81 -14.69
C TRP A 141 4.24 7.54 -15.40
N ASP A 142 4.08 8.84 -15.61
CA ASP A 142 5.14 9.72 -16.12
C ASP A 142 6.01 10.27 -14.99
N THR A 143 5.45 10.43 -13.80
CA THR A 143 6.17 10.83 -12.58
C THR A 143 5.44 10.26 -11.36
N VAL A 144 6.03 10.43 -10.17
CA VAL A 144 5.45 10.01 -8.88
C VAL A 144 5.43 11.22 -7.95
N LEU A 145 4.27 11.50 -7.37
CA LEU A 145 4.05 12.57 -6.38
C LEU A 145 3.39 11.98 -5.14
N GLY A 146 3.51 12.66 -4.00
CA GLY A 146 2.83 12.23 -2.79
C GLY A 146 3.51 12.67 -1.49
N SER A 147 3.14 12.03 -0.40
CA SER A 147 3.47 12.39 0.97
C SER A 147 4.98 12.49 1.25
N GLU A 148 5.81 11.64 0.62
CA GLU A 148 7.26 11.68 0.82
C GLU A 148 7.90 12.97 0.28
N ILE A 149 7.32 13.56 -0.77
CA ILE A 149 7.79 14.85 -1.33
C ILE A 149 7.32 16.01 -0.45
N ALA A 150 6.08 15.92 0.02
CA ALA A 150 5.47 16.95 0.88
C ALA A 150 6.00 16.90 2.32
N HIS A 151 6.56 15.76 2.77
CA HIS A 151 6.86 15.44 4.16
C HIS A 151 5.63 15.57 5.09
N ASP A 152 4.44 15.22 4.57
CA ASP A 152 3.16 15.27 5.26
C ASP A 152 2.14 14.28 4.61
N TYR A 153 1.02 14.03 5.32
CA TYR A 153 -0.06 13.14 4.87
C TYR A 153 -1.37 13.87 4.60
#